data_ca74f6ab01deb126c57d55ccee02c2ea
#
_entry.id   ca74f6ab01deb126c57d55ccee02c2ea
#
_cell.length_a   1.000
_cell.length_b   1.000
_cell.length_c   1.000
_cell.angle_alpha   90.00
_cell.angle_beta   90.00
_cell.angle_gamma   90.00
#
_symmetry.space_group_name_H-M   'P 1'
#
loop_
_entity.id
_entity.type
_entity.pdbx_description
1 polymer ?
#
loop_
_entity_poly.entity_id
_entity_poly.type
_entity_poly.pdbx_seq_one_letter_code
_entity_poly.pdbx_strand_id
1 'polypeptide(L)'
;MAQIAAAGRVDGSHANGSVVKERPPPDPLQSAPYFAIDAGPVRFVGIDTGITGEIDEDQYHWLRRVSLDAPQRPKILLTGKPIYVDGEHHPGRVTGKTETVDDVVTDPLANYVMAIGGDIHNYQRYPVPVGSERTIQYVVSGGGGAYMHATHRIPPVAVKGVDESTFRCYPLRRDSLARFSQVIGKKLFGSSGRVTIDAPTAGRYYEQRGVTTSGSSRPVAERLSLGDRIKIEVVRRIPAGRFFHRVGSEIFDFDDPPFFKQFLRIDAKSREITVSCFGVTGCAGTEHAPSVEDQFTIVL
;
A
#
# COMPACT_ATOMS: atom_id res chain seq x y z
N MET A 1 -10.06 10.91 -30.27
CA MET A 1 -9.82 11.98 -29.28
C MET A 1 -10.93 11.90 -28.25
N ALA A 2 -10.71 11.29 -27.11
CA ALA A 2 -11.66 11.31 -25.99
C ALA A 2 -11.28 12.51 -25.10
N GLN A 3 -12.11 13.53 -25.09
CA GLN A 3 -11.99 14.64 -24.14
C GLN A 3 -12.41 14.14 -22.77
N ILE A 4 -11.46 14.15 -21.83
CA ILE A 4 -11.79 14.02 -20.40
C ILE A 4 -12.39 15.37 -19.99
N ALA A 5 -13.67 15.37 -19.60
CA ALA A 5 -14.29 16.54 -19.00
C ALA A 5 -13.56 16.89 -17.71
N ALA A 6 -12.99 18.09 -17.67
CA ALA A 6 -12.31 18.64 -16.51
C ALA A 6 -13.31 18.73 -15.34
N ALA A 7 -12.89 18.26 -14.16
CA ALA A 7 -13.61 18.49 -12.92
C ALA A 7 -13.80 20.02 -12.72
N GLY A 8 -15.07 20.44 -12.58
CA GLY A 8 -15.44 21.84 -12.44
C GLY A 8 -14.80 22.44 -11.18
N ARG A 9 -14.30 23.67 -11.31
CA ARG A 9 -13.91 24.54 -10.20
C ARG A 9 -15.08 24.70 -9.24
N VAL A 10 -14.85 24.36 -8.00
CA VAL A 10 -15.77 24.73 -6.91
C VAL A 10 -15.55 26.21 -6.65
N ASP A 11 -16.46 27.04 -7.13
CA ASP A 11 -16.51 28.45 -6.80
C ASP A 11 -17.22 28.62 -5.46
N GLY A 12 -16.49 29.13 -4.47
CA GLY A 12 -16.99 29.29 -3.10
C GLY A 12 -17.91 30.51 -2.98
N SER A 13 -19.18 30.37 -3.30
CA SER A 13 -20.21 31.31 -2.86
C SER A 13 -21.09 30.66 -1.80
N HIS A 14 -20.99 31.14 -0.56
CA HIS A 14 -21.91 30.82 0.50
C HIS A 14 -23.33 31.30 0.14
N ALA A 15 -24.20 30.37 -0.24
CA ALA A 15 -25.63 30.54 -0.20
C ALA A 15 -26.25 29.30 0.45
N ASN A 16 -27.12 29.50 1.41
CA ASN A 16 -27.95 28.47 2.06
C ASN A 16 -28.64 27.60 1.01
N GLY A 17 -28.09 26.45 0.72
CA GLY A 17 -28.65 25.50 -0.23
C GLY A 17 -28.09 24.11 0.07
N SER A 18 -28.98 23.13 0.17
CA SER A 18 -28.63 21.72 0.18
C SER A 18 -27.61 21.43 -0.90
N VAL A 19 -26.50 20.78 -0.55
CA VAL A 19 -25.52 20.27 -1.51
C VAL A 19 -26.26 19.29 -2.42
N VAL A 20 -26.63 19.74 -3.61
CA VAL A 20 -27.16 18.87 -4.65
C VAL A 20 -25.97 18.06 -5.13
N LYS A 21 -25.90 16.79 -4.74
CA LYS A 21 -24.98 15.83 -5.34
C LYS A 21 -25.31 15.80 -6.84
N GLU A 22 -24.42 16.35 -7.67
CA GLU A 22 -24.54 16.13 -9.11
C GLU A 22 -24.58 14.62 -9.35
N ARG A 23 -25.63 14.17 -10.02
CA ARG A 23 -25.68 12.77 -10.46
C ARG A 23 -24.59 12.59 -11.49
N PRO A 24 -23.80 11.50 -11.40
CA PRO A 24 -22.89 11.16 -12.49
C PRO A 24 -23.69 11.06 -13.79
N PRO A 25 -23.05 11.36 -14.94
CA PRO A 25 -23.71 11.25 -16.23
C PRO A 25 -24.35 9.86 -16.38
N PRO A 26 -25.50 9.76 -17.05
CA PRO A 26 -26.26 8.51 -17.16
C PRO A 26 -25.53 7.36 -17.86
N ASP A 27 -24.53 7.65 -18.68
CA ASP A 27 -23.71 6.65 -19.34
C ASP A 27 -22.34 6.55 -18.64
N PRO A 28 -22.03 5.42 -17.99
CA PRO A 28 -20.72 5.21 -17.43
C PRO A 28 -19.67 5.23 -18.56
N LEU A 29 -18.66 6.08 -18.44
CA LEU A 29 -17.51 6.12 -19.36
C LEU A 29 -16.70 4.81 -19.34
N GLN A 30 -16.87 3.99 -18.29
CA GLN A 30 -16.24 2.71 -18.12
C GLN A 30 -17.24 1.59 -18.44
N SER A 31 -17.02 0.90 -19.55
CA SER A 31 -17.89 -0.18 -20.03
C SER A 31 -17.57 -1.55 -19.43
N ALA A 32 -16.46 -1.69 -18.70
CA ALA A 32 -16.01 -2.94 -18.09
C ALA A 32 -15.31 -2.65 -16.74
N PRO A 33 -15.20 -3.64 -15.85
CA PRO A 33 -14.50 -3.51 -14.57
C PRO A 33 -12.98 -3.29 -14.74
N TYR A 34 -12.44 -3.54 -15.93
CA TYR A 34 -11.03 -3.27 -16.28
C TYR A 34 -10.93 -2.20 -17.36
N PHE A 35 -9.86 -1.41 -17.34
CA PHE A 35 -9.73 -0.22 -18.20
C PHE A 35 -8.27 0.15 -18.48
N ALA A 36 -8.03 0.94 -19.53
CA ALA A 36 -6.77 1.60 -19.79
C ALA A 36 -7.01 3.08 -20.07
N ILE A 37 -6.26 3.96 -19.40
CA ILE A 37 -6.39 5.42 -19.51
C ILE A 37 -5.02 6.04 -19.74
N ASP A 38 -4.88 6.84 -20.77
CA ASP A 38 -3.70 7.64 -21.03
C ASP A 38 -3.80 8.99 -20.30
N ALA A 39 -2.92 9.22 -19.34
CA ALA A 39 -2.83 10.44 -18.55
C ALA A 39 -1.44 11.07 -18.70
N GLY A 40 -1.35 12.10 -19.54
CA GLY A 40 -0.06 12.72 -19.89
C GLY A 40 0.91 11.69 -20.48
N PRO A 41 2.13 11.56 -19.95
CA PRO A 41 3.13 10.62 -20.47
C PRO A 41 2.87 9.16 -20.10
N VAL A 42 1.97 8.87 -19.17
CA VAL A 42 1.79 7.55 -18.55
C VAL A 42 0.47 6.93 -18.97
N ARG A 43 0.43 5.60 -19.11
CA ARG A 43 -0.80 4.80 -19.22
C ARG A 43 -1.08 4.10 -17.90
N PHE A 44 -2.28 4.31 -17.35
CA PHE A 44 -2.82 3.51 -16.25
C PHE A 44 -3.62 2.35 -16.83
N VAL A 45 -3.33 1.14 -16.36
CA VAL A 45 -4.04 -0.07 -16.75
C VAL A 45 -4.64 -0.68 -15.50
N GLY A 46 -5.96 -0.61 -15.38
CA GLY A 46 -6.70 -1.19 -14.25
C GLY A 46 -7.21 -2.58 -14.60
N ILE A 47 -7.01 -3.55 -13.69
CA ILE A 47 -7.53 -4.90 -13.80
C ILE A 47 -8.43 -5.23 -12.61
N ASP A 48 -9.45 -6.04 -12.87
CA ASP A 48 -10.33 -6.59 -11.83
C ASP A 48 -9.86 -8.00 -11.47
N THR A 49 -9.33 -8.15 -10.27
CA THR A 49 -8.90 -9.44 -9.73
C THR A 49 -9.97 -10.12 -8.88
N GLY A 50 -11.14 -9.51 -8.74
CA GLY A 50 -12.22 -10.01 -7.92
C GLY A 50 -11.81 -10.33 -6.48
N ILE A 51 -12.56 -11.22 -5.84
CA ILE A 51 -12.28 -11.67 -4.47
C ILE A 51 -11.15 -12.70 -4.44
N THR A 52 -11.05 -13.52 -5.47
CA THR A 52 -10.09 -14.65 -5.56
C THR A 52 -8.66 -14.21 -5.84
N GLY A 53 -8.46 -13.03 -6.40
CA GLY A 53 -7.15 -12.55 -6.84
C GLY A 53 -6.73 -13.10 -8.20
N GLU A 54 -7.68 -13.59 -9.00
CA GLU A 54 -7.46 -14.16 -10.33
C GLU A 54 -8.17 -13.31 -11.39
N ILE A 55 -7.66 -13.30 -12.61
CA ILE A 55 -8.34 -12.76 -13.78
C ILE A 55 -8.74 -13.89 -14.72
N ASP A 56 -9.80 -13.69 -15.48
CA ASP A 56 -10.21 -14.62 -16.51
C ASP A 56 -9.38 -14.50 -17.80
N GLU A 57 -9.59 -15.42 -18.73
CA GLU A 57 -8.85 -15.46 -19.99
C GLU A 57 -9.13 -14.26 -20.88
N ASP A 58 -10.36 -13.77 -20.93
CA ASP A 58 -10.73 -12.59 -21.75
C ASP A 58 -10.03 -11.33 -21.24
N GLN A 59 -10.02 -11.11 -19.93
CA GLN A 59 -9.30 -10.01 -19.31
C GLN A 59 -7.78 -10.14 -19.53
N TYR A 60 -7.23 -11.37 -19.47
CA TYR A 60 -5.81 -11.59 -19.74
C TYR A 60 -5.43 -11.25 -21.19
N HIS A 61 -6.22 -11.67 -22.17
CA HIS A 61 -5.98 -11.31 -23.56
C HIS A 61 -6.11 -9.80 -23.80
N TRP A 62 -7.08 -9.18 -23.17
CA TRP A 62 -7.20 -7.72 -23.19
C TRP A 62 -5.99 -7.05 -22.55
N LEU A 63 -5.56 -7.49 -21.34
CA LEU A 63 -4.40 -6.95 -20.62
C LEU A 63 -3.14 -7.03 -21.50
N ARG A 64 -2.85 -8.17 -22.10
CA ARG A 64 -1.71 -8.32 -23.02
C ARG A 64 -1.80 -7.34 -24.19
N ARG A 65 -2.96 -7.24 -24.82
CA ARG A 65 -3.16 -6.35 -25.97
C ARG A 65 -2.89 -4.88 -25.60
N VAL A 66 -3.49 -4.36 -24.52
CA VAL A 66 -3.32 -2.95 -24.10
C VAL A 66 -1.94 -2.68 -23.54
N SER A 67 -1.26 -3.70 -23.03
CA SER A 67 0.11 -3.60 -22.55
C SER A 67 1.13 -3.47 -23.68
N LEU A 68 0.92 -4.18 -24.79
CA LEU A 68 1.79 -4.13 -25.97
C LEU A 68 1.45 -2.99 -26.91
N ASP A 69 0.24 -2.41 -26.79
CA ASP A 69 -0.12 -1.18 -27.49
C ASP A 69 0.65 0.01 -26.86
N ALA A 70 1.28 0.82 -27.70
CA ALA A 70 2.15 1.93 -27.30
C ALA A 70 3.33 1.49 -26.38
N PRO A 71 4.28 0.67 -26.88
CA PRO A 71 5.37 0.11 -26.08
C PRO A 71 6.33 1.18 -25.51
N GLN A 72 6.41 2.36 -26.14
CA GLN A 72 7.23 3.47 -25.68
C GLN A 72 6.63 4.21 -24.47
N ARG A 73 5.34 4.01 -24.20
CA ARG A 73 4.66 4.69 -23.10
C ARG A 73 4.82 3.90 -21.81
N PRO A 74 5.39 4.50 -20.74
CA PRO A 74 5.47 3.86 -19.46
C PRO A 74 4.07 3.57 -18.90
N LYS A 75 3.92 2.42 -18.26
CA LYS A 75 2.65 1.95 -17.73
C LYS A 75 2.70 1.75 -16.24
N ILE A 76 1.55 2.01 -15.60
CA ILE A 76 1.29 1.73 -14.20
C ILE A 76 0.09 0.78 -14.14
N LEU A 77 0.29 -0.42 -13.58
CA LEU A 77 -0.79 -1.35 -13.29
C LEU A 77 -1.53 -0.91 -12.03
N LEU A 78 -2.86 -0.96 -12.06
CA LEU A 78 -3.74 -0.84 -10.89
C LEU A 78 -4.47 -2.17 -10.72
N THR A 79 -4.36 -2.77 -9.54
CA THR A 79 -4.95 -4.09 -9.28
C THR A 79 -5.63 -4.13 -7.91
N GLY A 80 -6.69 -4.92 -7.77
CA GLY A 80 -7.34 -5.14 -6.48
C GLY A 80 -6.44 -5.87 -5.49
N LYS A 81 -5.69 -6.89 -5.94
CA LYS A 81 -4.78 -7.67 -5.11
C LYS A 81 -3.33 -7.35 -5.44
N PRO A 82 -2.47 -7.05 -4.44
CA PRO A 82 -1.07 -6.72 -4.69
C PRO A 82 -0.27 -7.94 -5.15
N ILE A 83 0.69 -7.72 -6.07
CA ILE A 83 1.60 -8.76 -6.57
C ILE A 83 2.70 -9.08 -5.55
N TYR A 84 3.18 -8.10 -4.81
CA TYR A 84 4.08 -8.29 -3.67
C TYR A 84 3.42 -7.76 -2.41
N VAL A 85 3.35 -8.58 -1.36
CA VAL A 85 2.74 -8.21 -0.08
C VAL A 85 3.31 -9.09 1.05
N ASP A 86 3.52 -8.49 2.20
CA ASP A 86 3.98 -9.15 3.44
C ASP A 86 5.26 -9.98 3.26
N GLY A 87 6.13 -9.57 2.33
CA GLY A 87 7.38 -10.26 2.01
C GLY A 87 7.21 -11.46 1.08
N GLU A 88 6.05 -11.64 0.47
CA GLU A 88 5.73 -12.74 -0.43
C GLU A 88 5.38 -12.24 -1.84
N HIS A 89 5.61 -13.10 -2.83
CA HIS A 89 5.27 -12.86 -4.24
C HIS A 89 4.00 -13.61 -4.63
N HIS A 90 2.99 -12.87 -5.08
CA HIS A 90 1.70 -13.36 -5.56
C HIS A 90 1.49 -12.92 -7.01
N PRO A 91 1.92 -13.68 -8.01
CA PRO A 91 2.05 -13.20 -9.40
C PRO A 91 0.73 -12.86 -10.10
N GLY A 92 -0.43 -13.06 -9.46
CA GLY A 92 -1.75 -12.86 -10.04
C GLY A 92 -2.08 -13.94 -11.08
N ARG A 93 -2.84 -14.96 -10.65
CA ARG A 93 -3.16 -16.09 -11.51
C ARG A 93 -4.16 -15.72 -12.61
N VAL A 94 -4.05 -16.43 -13.73
CA VAL A 94 -5.02 -16.39 -14.80
C VAL A 94 -5.76 -17.73 -14.81
N THR A 95 -7.07 -17.70 -14.76
CA THR A 95 -7.89 -18.93 -14.73
C THR A 95 -7.60 -19.79 -15.95
N GLY A 96 -7.26 -21.05 -15.70
CA GLY A 96 -7.00 -22.04 -16.77
C GLY A 96 -5.65 -21.87 -17.50
N LYS A 97 -4.75 -21.00 -17.02
CA LYS A 97 -3.44 -20.76 -17.64
C LYS A 97 -2.29 -20.93 -16.65
N THR A 98 -1.10 -21.11 -17.20
CA THR A 98 0.17 -21.09 -16.45
C THR A 98 0.78 -19.70 -16.36
N GLU A 99 0.45 -18.84 -17.31
CA GLU A 99 0.86 -17.44 -17.36
C GLU A 99 0.15 -16.65 -16.25
N THR A 100 0.80 -15.58 -15.80
CA THR A 100 0.35 -14.75 -14.70
C THR A 100 0.24 -13.27 -15.11
N VAL A 101 -0.37 -12.47 -14.27
CA VAL A 101 -0.39 -11.01 -14.45
C VAL A 101 1.04 -10.45 -14.37
N ASP A 102 1.88 -10.99 -13.47
CA ASP A 102 3.26 -10.53 -13.31
C ASP A 102 4.15 -10.86 -14.52
N ASP A 103 3.84 -11.91 -15.28
CA ASP A 103 4.53 -12.18 -16.54
C ASP A 103 4.28 -11.08 -17.57
N VAL A 104 3.08 -10.50 -17.60
CA VAL A 104 2.77 -9.35 -18.46
C VAL A 104 3.45 -8.08 -17.95
N VAL A 105 3.48 -7.86 -16.64
CA VAL A 105 4.12 -6.69 -16.01
C VAL A 105 5.63 -6.71 -16.21
N THR A 106 6.24 -7.90 -16.12
CA THR A 106 7.70 -8.06 -16.27
C THR A 106 8.17 -8.16 -17.72
N ASP A 107 7.25 -8.31 -18.70
CA ASP A 107 7.58 -8.30 -20.12
C ASP A 107 8.24 -6.96 -20.51
N PRO A 108 9.48 -6.97 -21.06
CA PRO A 108 10.16 -5.74 -21.43
C PRO A 108 9.43 -4.92 -22.51
N LEU A 109 8.64 -5.57 -23.35
CA LEU A 109 7.87 -4.90 -24.40
C LEU A 109 6.62 -4.19 -23.85
N ALA A 110 6.13 -4.59 -22.68
CA ALA A 110 4.98 -3.97 -22.04
C ALA A 110 5.30 -2.65 -21.35
N ASN A 111 6.56 -2.41 -20.98
CA ASN A 111 7.07 -1.16 -20.39
C ASN A 111 6.32 -0.73 -19.11
N TYR A 112 6.01 -1.67 -18.22
CA TYR A 112 5.53 -1.32 -16.89
C TYR A 112 6.68 -0.83 -16.00
N VAL A 113 6.44 0.26 -15.30
CA VAL A 113 7.38 0.87 -14.35
C VAL A 113 6.90 0.76 -12.91
N MET A 114 5.61 0.52 -12.72
CA MET A 114 5.00 0.36 -11.40
C MET A 114 3.75 -0.52 -11.47
N ALA A 115 3.47 -1.24 -10.36
CA ALA A 115 2.21 -1.93 -10.12
C ALA A 115 1.71 -1.55 -8.72
N ILE A 116 0.47 -1.08 -8.62
CA ILE A 116 -0.17 -0.65 -7.36
C ILE A 116 -1.32 -1.60 -7.06
N GLY A 117 -1.27 -2.24 -5.88
CA GLY A 117 -2.32 -3.11 -5.39
C GLY A 117 -3.05 -2.52 -4.19
N GLY A 118 -4.36 -2.80 -4.10
CA GLY A 118 -5.21 -2.47 -2.96
C GLY A 118 -5.29 -3.58 -1.91
N ASP A 119 -6.49 -3.86 -1.39
CA ASP A 119 -6.88 -4.94 -0.47
C ASP A 119 -6.19 -4.94 0.91
N ILE A 120 -4.90 -4.68 0.97
CA ILE A 120 -4.13 -4.69 2.22
C ILE A 120 -4.03 -3.25 2.74
N HIS A 121 -4.58 -3.02 3.93
CA HIS A 121 -4.81 -1.69 4.50
C HIS A 121 -3.57 -1.12 5.19
N ASN A 122 -2.47 -1.09 4.47
CA ASN A 122 -1.22 -0.42 4.83
C ASN A 122 -0.49 -0.01 3.54
N TYR A 123 0.67 0.61 3.70
CA TYR A 123 1.59 0.88 2.60
C TYR A 123 2.77 -0.08 2.65
N GLN A 124 3.14 -0.62 1.49
CA GLN A 124 4.38 -1.38 1.32
C GLN A 124 4.96 -1.04 -0.06
N ARG A 125 6.30 -1.00 -0.19
CA ARG A 125 6.96 -0.80 -1.47
C ARG A 125 8.13 -1.78 -1.64
N TYR A 126 8.13 -2.42 -2.79
CA TYR A 126 9.13 -3.40 -3.24
C TYR A 126 9.74 -2.94 -4.56
N PRO A 127 10.97 -2.38 -4.59
CA PRO A 127 11.68 -2.06 -5.82
C PRO A 127 12.33 -3.33 -6.39
N VAL A 128 11.61 -4.05 -7.24
CA VAL A 128 12.03 -5.36 -7.75
C VAL A 128 12.86 -5.19 -9.01
N PRO A 129 14.12 -5.65 -9.04
CA PRO A 129 14.92 -5.66 -10.25
C PRO A 129 14.39 -6.69 -11.26
N VAL A 130 14.29 -6.27 -12.52
CA VAL A 130 13.85 -7.10 -13.64
C VAL A 130 14.89 -7.01 -14.76
N GLY A 131 15.60 -8.10 -15.02
CA GLY A 131 16.78 -8.08 -15.87
C GLY A 131 17.94 -7.30 -15.23
N SER A 132 18.83 -6.73 -16.06
CA SER A 132 20.04 -6.04 -15.59
C SER A 132 19.86 -4.54 -15.36
N GLU A 133 18.86 -3.91 -15.95
CA GLU A 133 18.80 -2.44 -16.02
C GLU A 133 17.46 -1.84 -15.55
N ARG A 134 16.44 -2.66 -15.36
CA ARG A 134 15.09 -2.19 -15.03
C ARG A 134 14.69 -2.55 -13.62
N THR A 135 14.03 -1.62 -12.93
CA THR A 135 13.37 -1.86 -11.64
C THR A 135 11.91 -1.52 -11.77
N ILE A 136 11.03 -2.43 -11.37
CA ILE A 136 9.59 -2.18 -11.27
C ILE A 136 9.25 -1.92 -9.80
N GLN A 137 8.51 -0.86 -9.54
CA GLN A 137 8.04 -0.52 -8.21
C GLN A 137 6.72 -1.23 -7.93
N TYR A 138 6.71 -2.23 -7.06
CA TYR A 138 5.47 -2.85 -6.60
C TYR A 138 5.04 -2.18 -5.30
N VAL A 139 3.84 -1.63 -5.31
CA VAL A 139 3.32 -0.81 -4.22
C VAL A 139 2.00 -1.39 -3.72
N VAL A 140 1.88 -1.56 -2.42
CA VAL A 140 0.62 -1.81 -1.73
C VAL A 140 0.09 -0.47 -1.23
N SER A 141 -1.15 -0.13 -1.54
CA SER A 141 -1.77 1.14 -1.13
C SER A 141 -3.26 0.98 -0.86
N GLY A 142 -3.62 0.10 0.07
CA GLY A 142 -5.01 -0.12 0.50
C GLY A 142 -5.43 0.65 1.76
N GLY A 143 -4.56 1.45 2.36
CA GLY A 143 -4.76 2.08 3.67
C GLY A 143 -5.56 3.39 3.68
N GLY A 144 -6.36 3.68 2.65
CA GLY A 144 -7.06 4.97 2.53
C GLY A 144 -8.28 5.14 3.43
N GLY A 145 -8.96 4.09 3.84
CA GLY A 145 -10.25 4.21 4.54
C GLY A 145 -10.53 3.17 5.62
N ALA A 146 -10.25 1.91 5.38
CA ALA A 146 -10.54 0.81 6.29
C ALA A 146 -9.56 0.73 7.48
N TYR A 147 -9.78 -0.22 8.39
CA TYR A 147 -8.88 -0.48 9.51
C TYR A 147 -7.46 -0.84 9.04
N MET A 148 -6.48 -0.59 9.89
CA MET A 148 -5.07 -0.83 9.58
C MET A 148 -4.72 -2.33 9.60
N HIS A 149 -4.09 -2.83 8.54
CA HIS A 149 -3.38 -4.11 8.58
C HIS A 149 -2.00 -3.95 9.22
N ALA A 150 -1.69 -4.84 10.16
CA ALA A 150 -0.54 -4.72 11.03
C ALA A 150 0.79 -4.98 10.29
N THR A 151 1.58 -3.94 10.07
CA THR A 151 2.91 -4.05 9.44
C THR A 151 3.95 -4.71 10.36
N HIS A 152 3.75 -4.71 11.68
CA HIS A 152 4.66 -5.38 12.62
C HIS A 152 4.75 -6.89 12.44
N ARG A 153 3.86 -7.48 11.66
CA ARG A 153 3.87 -8.90 11.30
C ARG A 153 4.64 -9.21 10.03
N ILE A 154 4.93 -8.22 9.22
CA ILE A 154 5.73 -8.41 8.01
C ILE A 154 7.11 -8.93 8.42
N PRO A 155 7.53 -10.12 7.93
CA PRO A 155 8.85 -10.67 8.26
C PRO A 155 9.96 -9.79 7.69
N PRO A 156 11.24 -9.99 8.08
CA PRO A 156 12.35 -9.42 7.35
C PRO A 156 12.25 -9.78 5.86
N VAL A 157 12.30 -8.76 5.00
CA VAL A 157 12.05 -8.93 3.56
C VAL A 157 13.31 -9.38 2.85
N ALA A 158 13.20 -10.47 2.08
CA ALA A 158 14.27 -11.01 1.26
C ALA A 158 13.63 -11.70 0.04
N VAL A 159 13.08 -10.92 -0.89
CA VAL A 159 12.36 -11.43 -2.06
C VAL A 159 12.89 -10.81 -3.35
N LYS A 160 13.21 -11.65 -4.33
CA LYS A 160 13.55 -11.25 -5.72
C LYS A 160 14.47 -10.01 -5.81
N GLY A 161 15.55 -9.98 -5.02
CA GLY A 161 16.50 -8.86 -5.02
C GLY A 161 16.06 -7.61 -4.23
N VAL A 162 15.02 -7.73 -3.44
CA VAL A 162 14.58 -6.71 -2.47
C VAL A 162 14.90 -7.20 -1.07
N ASP A 163 15.55 -6.37 -0.29
CA ASP A 163 15.88 -6.60 1.12
C ASP A 163 15.34 -5.48 2.02
N GLU A 164 15.58 -5.59 3.32
CA GLU A 164 15.13 -4.60 4.29
C GLU A 164 15.63 -3.18 4.05
N SER A 165 16.78 -2.99 3.39
CA SER A 165 17.33 -1.66 3.11
C SER A 165 16.54 -0.92 2.03
N THR A 166 15.94 -1.67 1.10
CA THR A 166 15.18 -1.14 -0.05
C THR A 166 13.69 -1.18 0.16
N PHE A 167 13.19 -2.10 1.00
CA PHE A 167 11.78 -2.19 1.38
C PHE A 167 11.32 -0.97 2.20
N ARG A 168 10.07 -0.56 2.00
CA ARG A 168 9.42 0.50 2.80
C ARG A 168 8.02 0.06 3.22
N CYS A 169 7.58 0.48 4.41
CA CYS A 169 6.20 0.30 4.86
C CYS A 169 5.73 1.46 5.75
N TYR A 170 4.43 1.70 5.72
CA TYR A 170 3.75 2.63 6.63
C TYR A 170 2.42 2.02 7.12
N PRO A 171 2.13 2.05 8.45
CA PRO A 171 3.03 2.55 9.51
C PRO A 171 4.34 1.75 9.60
N LEU A 172 5.36 2.32 10.23
CA LEU A 172 6.58 1.57 10.52
C LEU A 172 6.24 0.38 11.44
N ARG A 173 6.96 -0.74 11.30
CA ARG A 173 6.71 -1.94 12.11
C ARG A 173 6.68 -1.66 13.62
N ARG A 174 7.55 -0.75 14.11
CA ARG A 174 7.60 -0.33 15.52
C ARG A 174 6.31 0.39 15.94
N ASP A 175 5.81 1.29 15.11
CA ASP A 175 4.62 2.09 15.40
C ASP A 175 3.36 1.21 15.34
N SER A 176 3.29 0.31 14.38
CA SER A 176 2.25 -0.71 14.28
C SER A 176 2.21 -1.61 15.52
N LEU A 177 3.37 -2.10 16.01
CA LEU A 177 3.44 -2.95 17.22
C LEU A 177 3.03 -2.17 18.46
N ALA A 178 3.52 -0.94 18.60
CA ALA A 178 3.18 -0.07 19.72
C ALA A 178 1.66 0.16 19.77
N ARG A 179 1.06 0.56 18.64
CA ARG A 179 -0.38 0.78 18.55
C ARG A 179 -1.20 -0.47 18.84
N PHE A 180 -0.82 -1.60 18.24
CA PHE A 180 -1.48 -2.87 18.45
C PHE A 180 -1.47 -3.28 19.93
N SER A 181 -0.32 -3.14 20.62
CA SER A 181 -0.20 -3.44 22.05
C SER A 181 -1.08 -2.56 22.93
N GLN A 182 -1.23 -1.28 22.57
CA GLN A 182 -2.12 -0.34 23.28
C GLN A 182 -3.59 -0.75 23.16
N VAL A 183 -4.04 -1.06 21.94
CA VAL A 183 -5.44 -1.47 21.69
C VAL A 183 -5.76 -2.77 22.40
N ILE A 184 -4.87 -3.78 22.33
CA ILE A 184 -5.06 -5.02 23.06
C ILE A 184 -5.04 -4.78 24.57
N GLY A 185 -4.11 -3.99 25.08
CA GLY A 185 -4.04 -3.63 26.49
C GLY A 185 -5.33 -2.98 26.98
N LYS A 186 -5.89 -2.04 26.22
CA LYS A 186 -7.15 -1.36 26.56
C LYS A 186 -8.35 -2.32 26.52
N LYS A 187 -8.48 -3.14 25.46
CA LYS A 187 -9.66 -3.99 25.25
C LYS A 187 -9.68 -5.26 26.10
N LEU A 188 -8.52 -5.90 26.33
CA LEU A 188 -8.44 -7.17 27.09
C LEU A 188 -8.16 -6.98 28.58
N PHE A 189 -7.48 -5.91 28.99
CA PHE A 189 -6.99 -5.72 30.34
C PHE A 189 -7.41 -4.40 30.99
N GLY A 190 -8.28 -3.64 30.37
CA GLY A 190 -8.82 -2.40 30.90
C GLY A 190 -7.73 -1.36 31.18
N SER A 191 -7.14 -0.62 30.47
CA SER A 191 -6.13 0.45 30.73
C SER A 191 -4.80 0.00 31.35
N SER A 192 -4.51 -1.27 31.49
CA SER A 192 -3.30 -1.70 32.18
C SER A 192 -2.06 -1.59 31.27
N GLY A 193 -1.10 -0.76 31.67
CA GLY A 193 0.21 -0.64 31.05
C GLY A 193 1.08 -1.92 31.05
N ARG A 194 0.53 -3.04 31.55
CA ARG A 194 1.25 -4.32 31.64
C ARG A 194 1.59 -4.94 30.30
N VAL A 195 0.80 -4.68 29.26
CA VAL A 195 0.96 -5.25 27.91
C VAL A 195 1.38 -4.20 26.89
N THR A 196 1.33 -2.93 27.24
CA THR A 196 1.67 -1.82 26.33
C THR A 196 3.18 -1.80 26.05
N ILE A 197 3.54 -1.70 24.79
CA ILE A 197 4.91 -1.56 24.27
C ILE A 197 4.98 -0.20 23.63
N ASP A 198 5.97 0.63 24.00
CA ASP A 198 6.19 1.90 23.35
C ASP A 198 6.96 1.74 22.01
N ALA A 199 6.87 2.75 21.14
CA ALA A 199 7.52 2.71 19.84
C ALA A 199 9.06 2.65 19.92
N PRO A 200 9.76 3.33 20.85
CA PRO A 200 11.20 3.15 21.05
C PRO A 200 11.59 1.72 21.43
N THR A 201 10.87 1.08 22.34
CA THR A 201 11.12 -0.31 22.74
C THR A 201 10.86 -1.30 21.59
N ALA A 202 9.79 -1.09 20.84
CA ALA A 202 9.50 -1.84 19.63
C ALA A 202 10.61 -1.61 18.56
N GLY A 203 11.09 -0.39 18.40
CA GLY A 203 12.19 -0.05 17.49
C GLY A 203 13.45 -0.83 17.80
N ARG A 204 13.92 -0.82 19.05
CA ARG A 204 15.07 -1.62 19.50
C ARG A 204 14.94 -3.11 19.20
N TYR A 205 13.74 -3.64 19.35
CA TYR A 205 13.46 -5.05 19.05
C TYR A 205 13.69 -5.38 17.56
N TYR A 206 13.21 -4.53 16.64
CA TYR A 206 13.37 -4.73 15.21
C TYR A 206 14.81 -4.52 14.74
N GLU A 207 15.47 -3.47 15.24
CA GLU A 207 16.87 -3.17 14.92
C GLU A 207 17.82 -4.33 15.32
N GLN A 208 17.59 -4.97 16.46
CA GLN A 208 18.36 -6.15 16.88
C GLN A 208 18.15 -7.38 15.96
N ARG A 209 17.17 -7.33 15.06
CA ARG A 209 16.88 -8.37 14.06
C ARG A 209 17.23 -7.94 12.62
N GLY A 210 17.96 -6.86 12.49
CA GLY A 210 18.36 -6.35 11.16
C GLY A 210 17.23 -5.67 10.37
N VAL A 211 16.11 -5.39 11.03
CA VAL A 211 15.01 -4.65 10.41
C VAL A 211 15.27 -3.16 10.59
N THR A 212 15.57 -2.48 9.51
CA THR A 212 15.85 -1.04 9.52
C THR A 212 14.56 -0.27 9.82
N THR A 213 14.54 0.50 10.90
CA THR A 213 13.50 1.48 11.16
C THR A 213 13.93 2.78 10.51
N SER A 214 13.35 3.12 9.35
CA SER A 214 13.68 4.34 8.63
C SER A 214 13.57 5.57 9.55
N GLY A 215 14.66 6.33 9.68
CA GLY A 215 14.70 7.59 10.39
C GLY A 215 15.59 7.67 11.63
N SER A 216 16.17 6.59 12.14
CA SER A 216 17.14 6.67 13.23
C SER A 216 18.53 6.21 12.79
N SER A 217 19.39 7.18 12.48
CA SER A 217 20.82 6.99 12.25
C SER A 217 21.65 6.85 13.53
N ARG A 218 21.03 6.48 14.66
CA ARG A 218 21.76 6.24 15.92
C ARG A 218 21.83 4.74 16.19
N PRO A 219 23.04 4.18 16.35
CA PRO A 219 23.19 2.81 16.82
C PRO A 219 22.58 2.70 18.21
N VAL A 220 21.65 1.74 18.36
CA VAL A 220 21.01 1.49 19.65
C VAL A 220 21.99 0.73 20.53
N ALA A 221 22.63 1.44 21.46
CA ALA A 221 23.58 0.90 22.41
C ALA A 221 22.93 0.09 23.54
N GLU A 222 21.63 0.20 23.75
CA GLU A 222 20.92 -0.44 24.85
C GLU A 222 20.28 -1.78 24.45
N ARG A 223 20.68 -2.85 25.14
CA ARG A 223 20.03 -4.15 24.97
C ARG A 223 18.64 -4.13 25.63
N LEU A 224 17.64 -4.67 24.92
CA LEU A 224 16.32 -4.91 25.50
C LEU A 224 16.42 -5.81 26.73
N SER A 225 15.64 -5.49 27.77
CA SER A 225 15.45 -6.38 28.91
C SER A 225 14.84 -7.72 28.47
N LEU A 226 15.11 -8.78 29.20
CA LEU A 226 14.47 -10.09 28.96
C LEU A 226 12.94 -9.97 29.03
N GLY A 227 12.45 -9.19 30.01
CA GLY A 227 11.02 -8.95 30.18
C GLY A 227 10.37 -8.29 28.96
N ASP A 228 11.02 -7.26 28.35
CA ASP A 228 10.50 -6.60 27.16
C ASP A 228 10.50 -7.54 25.94
N ARG A 229 11.54 -8.38 25.80
CA ARG A 229 11.59 -9.39 24.74
C ARG A 229 10.43 -10.38 24.85
N ILE A 230 10.19 -10.93 26.04
CA ILE A 230 9.08 -11.87 26.27
C ILE A 230 7.75 -11.18 26.01
N LYS A 231 7.57 -9.97 26.51
CA LYS A 231 6.36 -9.18 26.30
C LYS A 231 6.07 -8.94 24.80
N ILE A 232 7.09 -8.54 24.04
CA ILE A 232 6.97 -8.32 22.59
C ILE A 232 6.61 -9.63 21.88
N GLU A 233 7.29 -10.73 22.18
CA GLU A 233 7.01 -12.03 21.56
C GLU A 233 5.59 -12.53 21.87
N VAL A 234 5.08 -12.32 23.07
CA VAL A 234 3.69 -12.63 23.44
C VAL A 234 2.72 -11.80 22.61
N VAL A 235 2.91 -10.48 22.58
CA VAL A 235 2.01 -9.57 21.84
C VAL A 235 2.02 -9.88 20.34
N ARG A 236 3.18 -10.14 19.74
CA ARG A 236 3.30 -10.50 18.33
C ARG A 236 2.63 -11.83 17.96
N ARG A 237 2.54 -12.76 18.89
CA ARG A 237 1.87 -14.05 18.67
C ARG A 237 0.36 -13.99 18.83
N ILE A 238 -0.18 -12.92 19.39
CA ILE A 238 -1.64 -12.74 19.44
C ILE A 238 -2.14 -12.70 17.99
N PRO A 239 -3.07 -13.59 17.60
CA PRO A 239 -3.50 -13.69 16.21
C PRO A 239 -4.13 -12.37 15.78
N ALA A 240 -3.48 -11.66 14.88
CA ALA A 240 -4.05 -10.53 14.13
C ALA A 240 -4.20 -10.94 12.65
N GLY A 241 -4.40 -12.24 12.40
CA GLY A 241 -4.48 -12.83 11.07
C GLY A 241 -5.88 -12.72 10.45
N ARG A 242 -6.03 -13.18 9.20
CA ARG A 242 -7.25 -13.13 8.38
C ARG A 242 -8.53 -13.61 9.08
N PHE A 243 -8.43 -14.52 10.04
CA PHE A 243 -9.58 -14.95 10.85
C PHE A 243 -10.09 -13.81 11.75
N PHE A 244 -9.18 -13.01 12.33
CA PHE A 244 -9.52 -11.81 13.07
C PHE A 244 -10.09 -10.70 12.18
N HIS A 245 -9.74 -10.65 10.89
CA HIS A 245 -10.27 -9.65 9.95
C HIS A 245 -11.77 -9.80 9.72
N ARG A 246 -12.32 -11.00 9.82
CA ARG A 246 -13.73 -11.27 9.58
C ARG A 246 -14.62 -11.08 10.83
N VAL A 247 -14.04 -11.24 12.02
CA VAL A 247 -14.75 -11.13 13.30
C VAL A 247 -14.20 -9.95 14.13
N GLY A 248 -12.97 -9.55 13.88
CA GLY A 248 -12.25 -8.55 14.66
C GLY A 248 -12.21 -7.15 14.05
N SER A 249 -12.71 -6.95 12.82
CA SER A 249 -12.79 -5.61 12.24
C SER A 249 -13.62 -4.66 13.11
N GLU A 250 -14.71 -5.15 13.68
CA GLU A 250 -15.54 -4.40 14.62
C GLU A 250 -14.93 -4.31 16.04
N ILE A 251 -14.12 -5.30 16.45
CA ILE A 251 -13.45 -5.32 17.76
C ILE A 251 -12.16 -4.51 17.74
N PHE A 252 -11.47 -4.48 16.59
CA PHE A 252 -10.20 -3.77 16.40
C PHE A 252 -10.34 -2.54 15.52
N ASP A 253 -11.55 -2.08 15.28
CA ASP A 253 -11.74 -0.75 14.71
C ASP A 253 -11.04 0.23 15.64
N PHE A 254 -10.02 0.88 15.10
CA PHE A 254 -9.21 1.84 15.82
C PHE A 254 -10.02 3.14 15.90
N ASP A 255 -11.00 3.17 16.81
CA ASP A 255 -11.91 4.29 17.00
C ASP A 255 -11.21 5.57 17.44
N ASP A 256 -9.98 5.42 17.96
CA ASP A 256 -9.17 6.53 18.44
C ASP A 256 -7.91 6.70 17.58
N PRO A 257 -7.48 7.94 17.26
CA PRO A 257 -6.19 8.17 16.59
C PRO A 257 -5.00 7.64 17.42
N PRO A 258 -3.87 7.33 16.77
CA PRO A 258 -3.59 7.45 15.35
C PRO A 258 -4.18 6.32 14.51
N PHE A 259 -4.79 6.67 13.35
CA PHE A 259 -5.41 5.69 12.44
C PHE A 259 -4.44 5.11 11.41
N PHE A 260 -3.31 5.74 11.16
CA PHE A 260 -2.31 5.37 10.15
C PHE A 260 -2.91 5.18 8.76
N LYS A 261 -3.73 6.13 8.31
CA LYS A 261 -4.23 6.17 6.94
C LYS A 261 -3.16 6.71 6.00
N GLN A 262 -3.27 6.39 4.71
CA GLN A 262 -2.32 6.87 3.73
C GLN A 262 -2.97 7.04 2.35
N PHE A 263 -2.37 7.90 1.54
CA PHE A 263 -2.67 8.04 0.12
C PHE A 263 -1.39 8.29 -0.69
N LEU A 264 -1.47 7.99 -1.98
CA LEU A 264 -0.37 8.24 -2.92
C LEU A 264 -0.67 9.48 -3.75
N ARG A 265 0.36 10.28 -3.97
CA ARG A 265 0.40 11.30 -5.01
C ARG A 265 1.42 10.89 -6.07
N ILE A 266 1.00 10.91 -7.32
CA ILE A 266 1.83 10.56 -8.49
C ILE A 266 1.96 11.80 -9.35
N ASP A 267 3.16 12.35 -9.44
CA ASP A 267 3.50 13.49 -10.28
C ASP A 267 4.29 12.97 -11.50
N ALA A 268 3.62 12.91 -12.65
CA ALA A 268 4.23 12.41 -13.89
C ALA A 268 4.67 13.55 -14.81
N LYS A 269 5.94 13.56 -15.15
CA LYS A 269 6.58 14.45 -16.12
C LYS A 269 7.10 13.63 -17.30
N SER A 270 7.56 14.30 -18.35
CA SER A 270 8.03 13.64 -19.59
C SER A 270 9.21 12.67 -19.41
N ARG A 271 10.01 12.83 -18.36
CA ARG A 271 11.23 12.04 -18.11
C ARG A 271 11.28 11.36 -16.75
N GLU A 272 10.31 11.63 -15.90
CA GLU A 272 10.30 11.11 -14.53
C GLU A 272 8.88 11.01 -13.97
N ILE A 273 8.69 10.06 -13.09
CA ILE A 273 7.50 9.95 -12.26
C ILE A 273 7.95 10.02 -10.80
N THR A 274 7.46 11.00 -10.05
CA THR A 274 7.68 11.08 -8.61
C THR A 274 6.43 10.57 -7.89
N VAL A 275 6.61 9.61 -7.00
CA VAL A 275 5.53 9.03 -6.17
C VAL A 275 5.82 9.35 -4.72
N SER A 276 4.84 9.93 -4.05
CA SER A 276 4.90 10.27 -2.63
C SER A 276 3.78 9.58 -1.87
N CYS A 277 4.12 8.87 -0.80
CA CYS A 277 3.16 8.32 0.15
C CYS A 277 3.00 9.30 1.32
N PHE A 278 1.78 9.79 1.52
CA PHE A 278 1.44 10.69 2.61
C PHE A 278 0.75 9.92 3.73
N GLY A 279 1.24 10.07 4.97
CA GLY A 279 0.65 9.47 6.14
C GLY A 279 -0.35 10.42 6.81
N VAL A 280 -1.55 9.93 7.10
CA VAL A 280 -2.59 10.65 7.83
C VAL A 280 -2.93 9.89 9.10
N THR A 281 -2.81 10.53 10.25
CA THR A 281 -2.97 9.84 11.54
C THR A 281 -4.29 10.14 12.25
N GLY A 282 -5.03 11.16 11.82
CA GLY A 282 -6.22 11.65 12.54
C GLY A 282 -5.88 12.43 13.81
N CYS A 283 -4.60 12.77 14.02
CA CYS A 283 -4.16 13.63 15.11
C CYS A 283 -4.23 15.08 14.62
N ALA A 284 -5.17 15.86 15.11
CA ALA A 284 -5.55 17.19 14.61
C ALA A 284 -4.37 18.15 14.29
N GLY A 285 -3.24 18.03 14.99
CA GLY A 285 -2.05 18.86 14.72
C GLY A 285 -1.26 18.48 13.46
N THR A 286 -1.49 17.31 12.87
CA THR A 286 -0.74 16.79 11.72
C THR A 286 -1.56 16.74 10.44
N GLU A 287 -2.89 16.88 10.51
CA GLU A 287 -3.76 16.73 9.34
C GLU A 287 -3.71 17.88 8.35
N HIS A 288 -3.29 19.07 8.78
CA HIS A 288 -3.11 20.22 7.90
C HIS A 288 -1.88 20.10 6.99
N ALA A 289 -0.92 19.24 7.35
CA ALA A 289 0.29 18.98 6.60
C ALA A 289 0.70 17.51 6.80
N PRO A 290 0.05 16.56 6.10
CA PRO A 290 0.37 15.14 6.24
C PRO A 290 1.84 14.89 5.88
N SER A 291 2.52 14.08 6.70
CA SER A 291 3.93 13.76 6.50
C SER A 291 4.13 12.90 5.26
N VAL A 292 5.25 13.11 4.57
CA VAL A 292 5.72 12.20 3.52
C VAL A 292 6.43 11.04 4.19
N GLU A 293 5.84 9.86 4.13
CA GLU A 293 6.37 8.64 4.75
C GLU A 293 7.32 7.88 3.83
N ASP A 294 7.12 7.99 2.52
CA ASP A 294 8.03 7.49 1.50
C ASP A 294 7.94 8.35 0.24
N GLN A 295 9.06 8.52 -0.45
CA GLN A 295 9.11 9.19 -1.74
C GLN A 295 10.17 8.53 -2.61
N PHE A 296 9.84 8.30 -3.87
CA PHE A 296 10.76 7.77 -4.86
C PHE A 296 10.50 8.33 -6.25
N THR A 297 11.52 8.30 -7.09
CA THR A 297 11.45 8.76 -8.47
C THR A 297 11.78 7.62 -9.43
N ILE A 298 11.00 7.49 -10.47
CA ILE A 298 11.21 6.57 -11.59
C ILE A 298 11.66 7.43 -12.77
N VAL A 299 12.85 7.17 -13.29
CA VAL A 299 13.36 7.78 -14.54
C VAL A 299 12.77 7.00 -15.71
N LEU A 300 12.24 7.72 -16.73
CA LEU A 300 11.54 7.17 -17.89
C LEU A 300 12.44 7.10 -19.12
#